data_b0cf497799b7d75fdbd286a10a801164
#
_entry.id   b0cf497799b7d75fdbd286a10a801164
#
_cell.length_a   1.000
_cell.length_b   1.000
_cell.length_c   1.000
_cell.angle_alpha   90.00
_cell.angle_beta   90.00
_cell.angle_gamma   90.00
#
_symmetry.space_group_name_H-M   'P 1'
#
loop_
_entity.id
_entity.type
_entity.pdbx_description
1 polymer ?
#
loop_
_entity_poly.entity_id
_entity_poly.type
_entity_poly.pdbx_seq_one_letter_code
_entity_poly.pdbx_strand_id
1 'polypeptide(L)'
;MELHAEGSNPPERRSYVRKEQARVLLIDATISLFRDRPFSQVTTKDIAERAGLTPVTIQTVFGGQLSLYEATAEALVARVEADAAALGDESIGPEIVLHPDLILASRLVAWLRGEGLQPRLFASPGDDNVIIKFVSQRSGVPLDPTIERVFGQLAGYAMTGFATFADGENFAADDLLLGLRLIQVFRQFLGEHQRELRELDPRITAD
;
A
#
# COMPACT_ATOMS: atom_id res chain seq x y z
N MET A 1 -43.28 -30.98 20.33
CA MET A 1 -43.01 -29.61 20.81
C MET A 1 -41.52 -29.53 21.04
N GLU A 2 -40.78 -29.31 19.94
CA GLU A 2 -39.32 -29.23 19.92
C GLU A 2 -38.89 -27.78 20.16
N LEU A 3 -38.17 -27.58 21.27
CA LEU A 3 -37.56 -26.33 21.65
C LEU A 3 -36.27 -26.15 20.82
N HIS A 4 -36.27 -25.21 19.89
CA HIS A 4 -35.05 -24.76 19.24
C HIS A 4 -34.09 -24.17 20.26
N ALA A 5 -32.97 -24.83 20.46
CA ALA A 5 -31.84 -24.30 21.19
C ALA A 5 -31.20 -23.18 20.37
N GLU A 6 -31.39 -21.94 20.78
CA GLU A 6 -30.61 -20.80 20.30
C GLU A 6 -29.13 -21.02 20.61
N GLY A 7 -28.34 -21.26 19.59
CA GLY A 7 -26.91 -21.46 19.70
C GLY A 7 -26.21 -20.21 20.20
N SER A 8 -25.95 -20.13 21.50
CA SER A 8 -25.13 -19.08 22.09
C SER A 8 -23.70 -19.19 21.55
N ASN A 9 -23.32 -18.23 20.75
CA ASN A 9 -21.96 -18.13 20.21
C ASN A 9 -20.95 -18.02 21.38
N PRO A 10 -19.87 -18.81 21.42
CA PRO A 10 -18.92 -18.82 22.56
C PRO A 10 -18.34 -17.42 22.82
N PRO A 11 -18.06 -17.07 24.09
CA PRO A 11 -17.62 -15.73 24.48
C PRO A 11 -16.35 -15.27 23.77
N GLU A 12 -15.43 -16.17 23.44
CA GLU A 12 -14.22 -15.87 22.67
C GLU A 12 -14.53 -15.39 21.25
N ARG A 13 -15.50 -15.99 20.57
CA ARG A 13 -15.91 -15.60 19.22
C ARG A 13 -16.57 -14.23 19.20
N ARG A 14 -17.35 -13.90 20.23
CA ARG A 14 -17.96 -12.57 20.40
C ARG A 14 -16.92 -11.49 20.69
N SER A 15 -15.89 -11.80 21.49
CA SER A 15 -14.77 -10.88 21.76
C SER A 15 -13.94 -10.63 20.52
N TYR A 16 -13.63 -11.66 19.72
CA TYR A 16 -12.91 -11.55 18.46
C TYR A 16 -13.66 -10.67 17.44
N VAL A 17 -14.94 -10.89 17.24
CA VAL A 17 -15.78 -10.10 16.32
C VAL A 17 -15.81 -8.63 16.73
N ARG A 18 -15.91 -8.34 18.03
CA ARG A 18 -15.87 -6.96 18.54
C ARG A 18 -14.53 -6.27 18.28
N LYS A 19 -13.42 -7.01 18.47
CA LYS A 19 -12.07 -6.49 18.22
C LYS A 19 -11.87 -6.17 16.73
N GLU A 20 -12.33 -7.05 15.85
CA GLU A 20 -12.23 -6.83 14.40
C GLU A 20 -13.09 -5.65 13.93
N GLN A 21 -14.31 -5.54 14.44
CA GLN A 21 -15.16 -4.36 14.17
C GLN A 21 -14.50 -3.06 14.65
N ALA A 22 -13.92 -3.05 15.84
CA ALA A 22 -13.20 -1.89 16.36
C ALA A 22 -11.97 -1.54 15.49
N ARG A 23 -11.26 -2.57 14.98
CA ARG A 23 -10.14 -2.40 14.07
C ARG A 23 -10.56 -1.63 12.81
N VAL A 24 -11.62 -2.06 12.15
CA VAL A 24 -12.14 -1.42 10.93
C VAL A 24 -12.56 0.02 11.22
N LEU A 25 -13.34 0.26 12.28
CA LEU A 25 -13.81 1.60 12.66
C LEU A 25 -12.64 2.57 12.92
N LEU A 26 -11.59 2.11 13.61
CA LEU A 26 -10.42 2.93 13.90
C LEU A 26 -9.61 3.25 12.64
N ILE A 27 -9.44 2.29 11.73
CA ILE A 27 -8.77 2.51 10.45
C ILE A 27 -9.55 3.51 9.60
N ASP A 28 -10.87 3.33 9.45
CA ASP A 28 -11.70 4.23 8.66
C ASP A 28 -11.74 5.66 9.22
N ALA A 29 -11.80 5.79 10.55
CA ALA A 29 -11.70 7.08 11.22
C ALA A 29 -10.34 7.75 10.97
N THR A 30 -9.25 6.97 11.01
CA THR A 30 -7.89 7.47 10.76
C THR A 30 -7.75 7.94 9.32
N ILE A 31 -8.21 7.16 8.33
CA ILE A 31 -8.19 7.54 6.91
C ILE A 31 -8.98 8.85 6.69
N SER A 32 -10.18 8.95 7.29
CA SER A 32 -10.98 10.17 7.19
C SER A 32 -10.23 11.40 7.71
N LEU A 33 -9.59 11.28 8.89
CA LEU A 33 -8.83 12.39 9.49
C LEU A 33 -7.58 12.76 8.67
N PHE A 34 -6.90 11.78 8.09
CA PHE A 34 -5.71 12.01 7.26
C PHE A 34 -5.98 12.70 5.93
N ARG A 35 -7.23 12.62 5.44
CA ARG A 35 -7.65 13.40 4.27
C ARG A 35 -7.89 14.87 4.59
N ASP A 36 -8.19 15.18 5.86
CA ASP A 36 -8.57 16.52 6.31
C ASP A 36 -7.40 17.30 6.91
N ARG A 37 -6.37 16.63 7.44
CA ARG A 37 -5.27 17.30 8.17
C ARG A 37 -3.95 16.49 8.16
N PRO A 38 -2.81 17.17 8.44
CA PRO A 38 -1.50 16.52 8.52
C PRO A 38 -1.44 15.39 9.54
N PHE A 39 -0.68 14.32 9.24
CA PHE A 39 -0.54 13.13 10.09
C PHE A 39 -0.12 13.46 11.53
N SER A 40 0.84 14.40 11.68
CA SER A 40 1.36 14.83 12.97
C SER A 40 0.34 15.57 13.84
N GLN A 41 -0.76 16.05 13.28
CA GLN A 41 -1.81 16.76 13.99
C GLN A 41 -2.97 15.86 14.42
N VAL A 42 -2.98 14.60 13.97
CA VAL A 42 -4.02 13.63 14.30
C VAL A 42 -3.65 12.92 15.59
N THR A 43 -4.50 13.03 16.61
CA THR A 43 -4.28 12.41 17.92
C THR A 43 -5.10 11.14 18.10
N THR A 44 -4.68 10.27 19.04
CA THR A 44 -5.47 9.09 19.42
C THR A 44 -6.86 9.46 19.92
N LYS A 45 -7.02 10.65 20.53
CA LYS A 45 -8.30 11.16 20.97
C LYS A 45 -9.21 11.47 19.79
N ASP A 46 -8.69 12.18 18.78
CA ASP A 46 -9.46 12.52 17.57
C ASP A 46 -9.95 11.26 16.84
N ILE A 47 -9.07 10.26 16.72
CA ILE A 47 -9.38 8.99 16.05
C ILE A 47 -10.47 8.24 16.82
N ALA A 48 -10.32 8.12 18.13
CA ALA A 48 -11.27 7.42 18.97
C ALA A 48 -12.65 8.10 18.96
N GLU A 49 -12.69 9.43 19.03
CA GLU A 49 -13.91 10.23 18.95
C GLU A 49 -14.60 10.04 17.58
N ARG A 50 -13.84 10.12 16.49
CA ARG A 50 -14.37 9.91 15.14
C ARG A 50 -14.92 8.49 14.95
N ALA A 51 -14.30 7.48 15.57
CA ALA A 51 -14.71 6.07 15.52
C ALA A 51 -15.86 5.74 16.49
N GLY A 52 -16.28 6.65 17.37
CA GLY A 52 -17.24 6.38 18.44
C GLY A 52 -16.70 5.39 19.50
N LEU A 53 -15.39 5.37 19.71
CA LEU A 53 -14.68 4.47 20.61
C LEU A 53 -13.86 5.26 21.66
N THR A 54 -13.16 4.56 22.53
CA THR A 54 -12.27 5.18 23.51
C THR A 54 -10.81 5.10 23.06
N PRO A 55 -9.92 6.04 23.46
CA PRO A 55 -8.49 5.98 23.14
C PRO A 55 -7.82 4.69 23.61
N VAL A 56 -8.26 4.09 24.72
CA VAL A 56 -7.77 2.80 25.22
C VAL A 56 -7.99 1.67 24.23
N THR A 57 -9.02 1.77 23.38
CA THR A 57 -9.30 0.77 22.34
C THR A 57 -8.16 0.70 21.32
N ILE A 58 -7.52 1.84 20.97
CA ILE A 58 -6.37 1.88 20.06
C ILE A 58 -5.22 1.07 20.66
N GLN A 59 -4.93 1.28 21.95
CA GLN A 59 -3.88 0.51 22.64
C GLN A 59 -4.19 -0.99 22.67
N THR A 60 -5.46 -1.34 22.92
CA THR A 60 -5.89 -2.75 23.03
C THR A 60 -5.87 -3.47 21.67
N VAL A 61 -6.24 -2.77 20.58
CA VAL A 61 -6.39 -3.36 19.24
C VAL A 61 -5.07 -3.35 18.47
N PHE A 62 -4.29 -2.27 18.57
CA PHE A 62 -3.09 -2.05 17.74
C PHE A 62 -1.80 -2.00 18.55
N GLY A 63 -1.85 -1.86 19.87
CA GLY A 63 -0.65 -1.66 20.70
C GLY A 63 -0.12 -0.23 20.69
N GLY A 64 -0.73 0.69 19.91
CA GLY A 64 -0.35 2.09 19.87
C GLY A 64 -0.75 2.80 18.59
N GLN A 65 -0.51 4.10 18.57
CA GLN A 65 -0.88 4.99 17.45
C GLN A 65 -0.10 4.66 16.17
N LEU A 66 1.21 4.44 16.27
CA LEU A 66 2.06 4.18 15.09
C LEU A 66 1.70 2.85 14.43
N SER A 67 1.39 1.81 15.22
CA SER A 67 0.91 0.53 14.66
C SER A 67 -0.49 0.64 14.02
N LEU A 68 -1.36 1.52 14.53
CA LEU A 68 -2.61 1.86 13.85
C LEU A 68 -2.32 2.54 12.51
N TYR A 69 -1.34 3.43 12.43
CA TYR A 69 -0.96 4.12 11.20
C TYR A 69 -0.37 3.15 10.16
N GLU A 70 0.48 2.20 10.58
CA GLU A 70 0.94 1.11 9.71
C GLU A 70 -0.23 0.31 9.15
N ALA A 71 -1.14 -0.14 10.01
CA ALA A 71 -2.34 -0.88 9.58
C ALA A 71 -3.27 -0.02 8.69
N THR A 72 -3.28 1.31 8.87
CA THR A 72 -4.00 2.24 8.00
C THR A 72 -3.38 2.30 6.61
N ALA A 73 -2.04 2.34 6.52
CA ALA A 73 -1.35 2.31 5.24
C ALA A 73 -1.62 0.99 4.47
N GLU A 74 -1.55 -0.15 5.18
CA GLU A 74 -1.91 -1.47 4.61
C GLU A 74 -3.35 -1.50 4.09
N ALA A 75 -4.30 -0.96 4.86
CA ALA A 75 -5.71 -0.91 4.46
C ALA A 75 -5.96 -0.02 3.24
N LEU A 76 -5.24 1.11 3.11
CA LEU A 76 -5.31 1.97 1.93
C LEU A 76 -4.84 1.23 0.67
N VAL A 77 -3.73 0.50 0.75
CA VAL A 77 -3.24 -0.30 -0.39
C VAL A 77 -4.19 -1.44 -0.72
N ALA A 78 -4.72 -2.13 0.28
CA ALA A 78 -5.70 -3.20 0.04
C ALA A 78 -6.97 -2.70 -0.66
N ARG A 79 -7.41 -1.45 -0.42
CA ARG A 79 -8.51 -0.83 -1.17
C ARG A 79 -8.15 -0.62 -2.64
N VAL A 80 -6.96 -0.09 -2.90
CA VAL A 80 -6.46 0.10 -4.28
C VAL A 80 -6.38 -1.24 -5.01
N GLU A 81 -5.89 -2.28 -4.35
CA GLU A 81 -5.83 -3.64 -4.92
C GLU A 81 -7.21 -4.20 -5.22
N ALA A 82 -8.19 -3.98 -4.34
CA ALA A 82 -9.57 -4.41 -4.57
C ALA A 82 -10.20 -3.66 -5.74
N ASP A 83 -9.98 -2.35 -5.86
CA ASP A 83 -10.49 -1.53 -6.97
C ASP A 83 -9.81 -1.93 -8.29
N ALA A 84 -8.51 -2.18 -8.29
CA ALA A 84 -7.78 -2.70 -9.44
C ALA A 84 -8.29 -4.08 -9.89
N ALA A 85 -8.52 -4.99 -8.95
CA ALA A 85 -9.07 -6.31 -9.25
C ALA A 85 -10.49 -6.24 -9.84
N ALA A 86 -11.30 -5.28 -9.40
CA ALA A 86 -12.64 -5.05 -9.94
C ALA A 86 -12.63 -4.56 -11.40
N LEU A 87 -11.55 -3.88 -11.84
CA LEU A 87 -11.38 -3.42 -13.22
C LEU A 87 -10.92 -4.53 -14.16
N GLY A 88 -10.38 -5.63 -13.66
CA GLY A 88 -9.79 -6.72 -14.43
C GLY A 88 -8.36 -6.44 -14.89
N ASP A 89 -7.58 -7.49 -15.10
CA ASP A 89 -6.13 -7.41 -15.38
C ASP A 89 -5.77 -6.57 -16.62
N GLU A 90 -6.65 -6.53 -17.64
CA GLU A 90 -6.40 -5.75 -18.87
C GLU A 90 -6.65 -4.24 -18.70
N SER A 91 -7.29 -3.84 -17.61
CA SER A 91 -7.77 -2.46 -17.38
C SER A 91 -6.95 -1.70 -16.34
N ILE A 92 -5.91 -2.31 -15.75
CA ILE A 92 -5.03 -1.59 -14.82
C ILE A 92 -4.22 -0.56 -15.60
N GLY A 93 -4.74 0.65 -15.65
CA GLY A 93 -4.13 1.79 -16.32
C GLY A 93 -3.22 2.61 -15.39
N PRO A 94 -2.60 3.66 -15.91
CA PRO A 94 -1.80 4.58 -15.10
C PRO A 94 -2.61 5.32 -14.03
N GLU A 95 -3.92 5.39 -14.16
CA GLU A 95 -4.85 5.96 -13.19
C GLU A 95 -4.78 5.29 -11.81
N ILE A 96 -4.37 4.00 -11.75
CA ILE A 96 -4.20 3.31 -10.46
C ILE A 96 -3.11 3.97 -9.62
N VAL A 97 -2.09 4.53 -10.27
CA VAL A 97 -0.98 5.21 -9.59
C VAL A 97 -1.40 6.58 -9.06
N LEU A 98 -2.41 7.18 -9.70
CA LEU A 98 -3.05 8.41 -9.26
C LEU A 98 -4.19 8.16 -8.27
N HIS A 99 -4.43 6.91 -7.87
CA HIS A 99 -5.49 6.59 -6.93
C HIS A 99 -5.28 7.34 -5.61
N PRO A 100 -6.28 8.10 -5.10
CA PRO A 100 -6.11 8.94 -3.92
C PRO A 100 -5.63 8.16 -2.69
N ASP A 101 -6.08 6.91 -2.54
CA ASP A 101 -5.67 6.05 -1.43
C ASP A 101 -4.22 5.56 -1.58
N LEU A 102 -3.71 5.36 -2.80
CA LEU A 102 -2.30 5.01 -3.02
C LEU A 102 -1.38 6.20 -2.72
N ILE A 103 -1.78 7.40 -3.13
CA ILE A 103 -1.06 8.65 -2.83
C ILE A 103 -1.01 8.86 -1.30
N LEU A 104 -2.15 8.71 -0.62
CA LEU A 104 -2.23 8.86 0.84
C LEU A 104 -1.38 7.80 1.56
N ALA A 105 -1.43 6.53 1.13
CA ALA A 105 -0.60 5.45 1.67
C ALA A 105 0.90 5.75 1.50
N SER A 106 1.31 6.20 0.32
CA SER A 106 2.71 6.54 0.01
C SER A 106 3.24 7.66 0.91
N ARG A 107 2.44 8.73 1.10
CA ARG A 107 2.77 9.83 2.01
C ARG A 107 2.85 9.36 3.46
N LEU A 108 1.92 8.52 3.88
CA LEU A 108 1.91 7.96 5.24
C LEU A 108 3.14 7.08 5.48
N VAL A 109 3.51 6.22 4.53
CA VAL A 109 4.72 5.38 4.61
C VAL A 109 5.99 6.24 4.69
N ALA A 110 6.08 7.30 3.89
CA ALA A 110 7.22 8.22 3.95
C ALA A 110 7.32 8.91 5.32
N TRP A 111 6.19 9.35 5.86
CA TRP A 111 6.13 9.95 7.20
C TRP A 111 6.52 8.96 8.29
N LEU A 112 5.97 7.73 8.27
CA LEU A 112 6.30 6.67 9.23
C LEU A 112 7.80 6.32 9.23
N ARG A 113 8.43 6.33 8.06
CA ARG A 113 9.89 6.15 7.96
C ARG A 113 10.67 7.30 8.61
N GLY A 114 10.17 8.52 8.49
CA GLY A 114 10.70 9.68 9.19
C GLY A 114 10.62 9.54 10.72
N GLU A 115 9.58 8.85 11.23
CA GLU A 115 9.42 8.50 12.64
C GLU A 115 10.25 7.28 13.07
N GLY A 116 11.11 6.75 12.20
CA GLY A 116 12.01 5.62 12.51
C GLY A 116 11.39 4.23 12.32
N LEU A 117 10.18 4.14 11.80
CA LEU A 117 9.54 2.86 11.49
C LEU A 117 10.00 2.31 10.13
N GLN A 118 9.87 1.00 9.97
CA GLN A 118 10.19 0.30 8.72
C GLN A 118 8.92 -0.39 8.17
N PRO A 119 7.93 0.38 7.67
CA PRO A 119 6.70 -0.22 7.14
C PRO A 119 7.02 -1.17 6.00
N ARG A 120 6.43 -2.36 6.03
CA ARG A 120 6.70 -3.41 5.04
C ARG A 120 6.04 -3.17 3.68
N LEU A 121 5.18 -2.18 3.58
CA LEU A 121 4.24 -1.98 2.47
C LEU A 121 4.86 -1.92 1.06
N PHE A 122 6.13 -1.50 0.96
CA PHE A 122 6.87 -1.46 -0.31
C PHE A 122 8.20 -2.21 -0.21
N ALA A 123 8.40 -3.00 0.84
CA ALA A 123 9.66 -3.67 1.14
C ALA A 123 9.64 -5.18 0.83
N SER A 124 8.49 -5.75 0.55
CA SER A 124 8.43 -7.18 0.20
C SER A 124 8.79 -7.36 -1.28
N PRO A 125 9.86 -8.07 -1.58
CA PRO A 125 10.13 -8.57 -2.93
C PRO A 125 9.16 -9.76 -3.16
N GLY A 126 7.95 -9.49 -3.56
CA GLY A 126 6.96 -10.51 -3.86
C GLY A 126 5.99 -9.99 -4.91
N ASP A 127 5.47 -10.90 -5.70
CA ASP A 127 4.60 -10.66 -6.85
C ASP A 127 3.26 -9.95 -6.53
N ASP A 128 3.01 -9.63 -5.26
CA ASP A 128 1.71 -9.16 -4.81
C ASP A 128 1.56 -7.63 -4.70
N ASN A 129 2.62 -6.86 -4.93
CA ASN A 129 2.51 -5.39 -4.87
C ASN A 129 1.83 -4.87 -6.14
N VAL A 130 0.72 -4.14 -5.99
CA VAL A 130 -0.07 -3.57 -7.10
C VAL A 130 0.77 -2.72 -8.06
N ILE A 131 1.77 -1.99 -7.55
CA ILE A 131 2.68 -1.17 -8.38
C ILE A 131 3.60 -2.08 -9.19
N ILE A 132 4.17 -3.12 -8.56
CA ILE A 132 5.03 -4.10 -9.25
C ILE A 132 4.21 -4.84 -10.29
N LYS A 133 3.00 -5.31 -9.97
CA LYS A 133 2.07 -5.92 -10.93
C LYS A 133 1.80 -4.97 -12.10
N PHE A 134 1.48 -3.71 -11.84
CA PHE A 134 1.23 -2.73 -12.89
C PHE A 134 2.44 -2.54 -13.82
N VAL A 135 3.64 -2.44 -13.26
CA VAL A 135 4.87 -2.27 -14.03
C VAL A 135 5.25 -3.57 -14.77
N SER A 136 4.99 -4.74 -14.18
CA SER A 136 5.34 -6.06 -14.72
C SER A 136 4.39 -6.55 -15.83
N GLN A 137 3.09 -6.28 -15.72
CA GLN A 137 2.06 -6.83 -16.62
C GLN A 137 2.19 -6.37 -18.09
N ARG A 138 2.79 -5.21 -18.36
CA ARG A 138 2.85 -4.62 -19.71
C ARG A 138 4.14 -4.90 -20.49
N SER A 139 5.13 -5.52 -19.89
CA SER A 139 6.35 -5.89 -20.59
C SER A 139 6.36 -7.39 -20.82
N GLY A 140 6.13 -7.82 -22.04
CA GLY A 140 6.12 -9.25 -22.43
C GLY A 140 7.46 -9.97 -22.28
N VAL A 141 8.49 -9.34 -21.70
CA VAL A 141 9.83 -9.91 -21.48
C VAL A 141 10.01 -10.20 -20.00
N PRO A 142 10.17 -11.48 -19.58
CA PRO A 142 10.48 -11.82 -18.20
C PRO A 142 11.85 -11.27 -17.82
N LEU A 143 11.97 -10.73 -16.61
CA LEU A 143 13.25 -10.29 -16.03
C LEU A 143 13.86 -11.39 -15.17
N ASP A 144 15.20 -11.43 -15.10
CA ASP A 144 15.91 -12.16 -14.07
C ASP A 144 15.38 -11.76 -12.68
N PRO A 145 15.17 -12.71 -11.74
CA PRO A 145 14.60 -12.41 -10.42
C PRO A 145 15.36 -11.34 -9.62
N THR A 146 16.69 -11.22 -9.81
CA THR A 146 17.49 -10.18 -9.16
C THR A 146 17.21 -8.81 -9.77
N ILE A 147 17.12 -8.73 -11.10
CA ILE A 147 16.78 -7.50 -11.82
C ILE A 147 15.35 -7.08 -11.46
N GLU A 148 14.39 -8.01 -11.51
CA GLU A 148 12.99 -7.76 -11.15
C GLU A 148 12.86 -7.17 -9.75
N ARG A 149 13.52 -7.77 -8.76
CA ARG A 149 13.50 -7.29 -7.38
C ARG A 149 14.09 -5.89 -7.23
N VAL A 150 15.28 -5.65 -7.82
CA VAL A 150 15.95 -4.34 -7.72
C VAL A 150 15.15 -3.27 -8.47
N PHE A 151 14.68 -3.59 -9.67
CA PHE A 151 13.86 -2.69 -10.45
C PHE A 151 12.53 -2.35 -9.74
N GLY A 152 11.85 -3.35 -9.20
CA GLY A 152 10.62 -3.15 -8.43
C GLY A 152 10.82 -2.26 -7.21
N GLN A 153 11.95 -2.41 -6.49
CA GLN A 153 12.30 -1.51 -5.39
C GLN A 153 12.53 -0.07 -5.86
N LEU A 154 13.28 0.13 -6.94
CA LEU A 154 13.53 1.47 -7.50
C LEU A 154 12.23 2.11 -8.00
N ALA A 155 11.38 1.37 -8.70
CA ALA A 155 10.08 1.84 -9.14
C ALA A 155 9.19 2.22 -7.94
N GLY A 156 9.16 1.39 -6.89
CA GLY A 156 8.44 1.67 -5.65
C GLY A 156 8.92 2.94 -4.95
N TYR A 157 10.24 3.15 -4.86
CA TYR A 157 10.79 4.38 -4.29
C TYR A 157 10.49 5.60 -5.16
N ALA A 158 10.60 5.49 -6.49
CA ALA A 158 10.24 6.57 -7.40
C ALA A 158 8.77 6.96 -7.24
N MET A 159 7.88 5.99 -7.17
CA MET A 159 6.45 6.20 -6.97
C MET A 159 6.13 6.82 -5.60
N THR A 160 6.77 6.33 -4.54
CA THR A 160 6.61 6.91 -3.19
C THR A 160 7.12 8.36 -3.16
N GLY A 161 8.27 8.63 -3.76
CA GLY A 161 8.81 9.97 -3.89
C GLY A 161 7.85 10.87 -4.67
N PHE A 162 7.33 10.40 -5.79
CA PHE A 162 6.35 11.09 -6.58
C PHE A 162 5.11 11.46 -5.76
N ALA A 163 4.47 10.48 -5.13
CA ALA A 163 3.27 10.69 -4.31
C ALA A 163 3.52 11.62 -3.11
N THR A 164 4.75 11.65 -2.58
CA THR A 164 5.12 12.49 -1.45
C THR A 164 5.30 13.96 -1.85
N PHE A 165 5.90 14.20 -3.03
CA PHE A 165 6.30 15.53 -3.48
C PHE A 165 5.39 16.13 -4.56
N ALA A 166 4.46 15.34 -5.13
CA ALA A 166 3.44 15.83 -6.05
C ALA A 166 2.34 16.57 -5.26
N ASP A 167 2.65 17.75 -4.77
CA ASP A 167 1.64 18.74 -4.45
C ASP A 167 1.27 19.44 -5.76
N GLY A 168 -0.02 19.59 -6.02
CA GLY A 168 -0.62 19.88 -7.32
C GLY A 168 -0.13 21.15 -8.08
N GLU A 169 0.91 21.84 -7.59
CA GLU A 169 1.53 22.98 -8.25
C GLU A 169 2.80 22.63 -9.04
N ASN A 170 3.48 21.52 -8.71
CA ASN A 170 4.80 21.20 -9.25
C ASN A 170 4.84 20.03 -10.23
N PHE A 171 3.75 19.29 -10.38
CA PHE A 171 3.67 18.14 -11.28
C PHE A 171 2.31 18.08 -11.98
N ALA A 172 2.30 18.21 -13.29
CA ALA A 172 1.13 17.92 -14.09
C ALA A 172 0.86 16.39 -14.09
N ALA A 173 -0.40 15.98 -14.09
CA ALA A 173 -0.78 14.56 -14.22
C ALA A 173 -0.15 13.91 -15.45
N ASP A 174 0.03 14.68 -16.53
CA ASP A 174 0.66 14.23 -17.77
C ASP A 174 2.15 13.89 -17.58
N ASP A 175 2.88 14.62 -16.74
CA ASP A 175 4.28 14.32 -16.42
C ASP A 175 4.42 13.02 -15.64
N LEU A 176 3.50 12.75 -14.72
CA LEU A 176 3.44 11.47 -14.02
C LEU A 176 3.17 10.32 -14.99
N LEU A 177 2.21 10.48 -15.89
CA LEU A 177 1.90 9.48 -16.91
C LEU A 177 3.10 9.23 -17.84
N LEU A 178 3.84 10.28 -18.21
CA LEU A 178 5.08 10.15 -18.96
C LEU A 178 6.14 9.39 -18.14
N GLY A 179 6.32 9.75 -16.87
CA GLY A 179 7.25 9.05 -15.96
C GLY A 179 6.95 7.55 -15.86
N LEU A 180 5.69 7.18 -15.74
CA LEU A 180 5.26 5.77 -15.72
C LEU A 180 5.58 5.05 -17.03
N ARG A 181 5.35 5.70 -18.18
CA ARG A 181 5.71 5.14 -19.49
C ARG A 181 7.22 4.95 -19.62
N LEU A 182 8.01 5.90 -19.11
CA LEU A 182 9.48 5.77 -19.09
C LEU A 182 9.93 4.59 -18.21
N ILE A 183 9.31 4.36 -17.06
CA ILE A 183 9.58 3.18 -16.22
C ILE A 183 9.27 1.89 -16.98
N GLN A 184 8.17 1.82 -17.72
CA GLN A 184 7.80 0.65 -18.53
C GLN A 184 8.79 0.42 -19.68
N VAL A 185 9.18 1.47 -20.41
CA VAL A 185 10.19 1.39 -21.47
C VAL A 185 11.54 0.94 -20.92
N PHE A 186 11.93 1.47 -19.75
CA PHE A 186 13.18 1.06 -19.12
C PHE A 186 13.15 -0.41 -18.66
N ARG A 187 12.02 -0.89 -18.15
CA ARG A 187 11.83 -2.30 -17.82
C ARG A 187 11.98 -3.20 -19.06
N GLN A 188 11.38 -2.81 -20.18
CA GLN A 188 11.52 -3.54 -21.44
C GLN A 188 13.00 -3.58 -21.87
N PHE A 189 13.69 -2.43 -21.84
CA PHE A 189 15.11 -2.33 -22.14
C PHE A 189 15.95 -3.27 -21.27
N LEU A 190 15.70 -3.32 -19.96
CA LEU A 190 16.36 -4.24 -19.05
C LEU A 190 16.13 -5.71 -19.46
N GLY A 191 14.91 -6.07 -19.87
CA GLY A 191 14.56 -7.40 -20.35
C GLY A 191 15.31 -7.80 -21.62
N GLU A 192 15.45 -6.88 -22.55
CA GLU A 192 16.15 -7.10 -23.83
C GLU A 192 17.67 -7.19 -23.67
N HIS A 193 18.24 -6.53 -22.64
CA HIS A 193 19.69 -6.41 -22.42
C HIS A 193 20.20 -7.21 -21.20
N GLN A 194 19.46 -8.21 -20.74
CA GLN A 194 19.85 -9.01 -19.56
C GLN A 194 21.22 -9.67 -19.69
N ARG A 195 21.62 -9.97 -20.92
CA ARG A 195 22.91 -10.60 -21.18
C ARG A 195 24.08 -9.66 -20.83
N GLU A 196 23.99 -8.40 -21.23
CA GLU A 196 24.98 -7.37 -20.91
C GLU A 196 24.96 -7.02 -19.42
N LEU A 197 23.78 -7.00 -18.80
CA LEU A 197 23.63 -6.76 -17.37
C LEU A 197 24.28 -7.84 -16.50
N ARG A 198 24.35 -9.09 -16.97
CA ARG A 198 25.06 -10.19 -16.28
C ARG A 198 26.56 -9.95 -16.19
N GLU A 199 27.15 -9.29 -17.16
CA GLU A 199 28.57 -8.92 -17.13
C GLU A 199 28.87 -7.86 -16.07
N LEU A 200 27.87 -7.07 -15.66
CA LEU A 200 28.01 -6.03 -14.65
C LEU A 200 27.89 -6.55 -13.21
N ASP A 201 27.07 -7.60 -12.98
CA ASP A 201 26.85 -8.13 -11.64
C ASP A 201 26.63 -9.66 -11.66
N PRO A 202 27.51 -10.44 -11.00
CA PRO A 202 27.42 -11.91 -10.99
C PRO A 202 26.18 -12.45 -10.24
N ARG A 203 25.44 -11.62 -9.53
CA ARG A 203 24.17 -12.00 -8.89
C ARG A 203 23.02 -12.12 -9.89
N ILE A 204 23.20 -11.60 -11.11
CA ILE A 204 22.26 -11.75 -12.21
C ILE A 204 22.52 -13.10 -12.85
N THR A 205 21.79 -14.13 -12.45
CA THR A 205 21.98 -15.50 -12.92
C THR A 205 21.29 -15.73 -14.26
N ALA A 206 21.86 -16.65 -15.06
CA ALA A 206 21.20 -17.16 -16.24
C ALA A 206 20.39 -18.40 -15.85
N ASP A 207 19.11 -18.40 -16.15
CA ASP A 207 18.39 -19.64 -16.40
C ASP A 207 18.44 -19.97 -17.89
#